data_9eb5485f207bcfc10afd10e83b272ba1
#
_entry.id   9eb5485f207bcfc10afd10e83b272ba1
#
_cell.length_a   1.000
_cell.length_b   1.000
_cell.length_c   1.000
_cell.angle_alpha   90.00
_cell.angle_beta   90.00
_cell.angle_gamma   90.00
#
_symmetry.space_group_name_H-M   'P 1'
#
loop_
_entity.id
_entity.type
_entity.pdbx_description
1 polymer ?
#
loop_
_entity_poly.entity_id
_entity_poly.type
_entity_poly.pdbx_seq_one_letter_code
_entity_poly.pdbx_strand_id
1 'polypeptide(L)'
;MSILLLNPTKWNDYGLIDSGDGKKLERFGPYLFSRPEPQAFWRQRLSSKIWNNASGSFLSASSLDDNESSGKWALKSNLSDRWEMTYENIKFFATPTPFRHLGFFPDQSPHWDWASKKITSFIKNSSSVNPPKVLNLFAYSGLASLHAASNGASVTHVDASKKAISYAFDNRNLSNLNKASIKYLTDDALKFVNREIRRNNKYDAIILDPPKYGRGPNGEKWE
;
A
#
# COMPACT_ATOMS: atom_id res chain seq x y z
N MET A 1 9.85 -8.57 -26.60
CA MET A 1 9.49 -8.49 -25.17
C MET A 1 7.99 -8.16 -25.11
N SER A 2 7.14 -9.01 -24.55
CA SER A 2 5.71 -8.71 -24.41
C SER A 2 5.47 -7.92 -23.13
N ILE A 3 4.73 -6.81 -23.24
CA ILE A 3 4.30 -6.03 -22.07
C ILE A 3 3.16 -6.80 -21.41
N LEU A 4 3.27 -7.09 -20.12
CA LEU A 4 2.20 -7.66 -19.33
C LEU A 4 1.35 -6.53 -18.74
N LEU A 5 0.10 -6.43 -19.19
CA LEU A 5 -0.85 -5.48 -18.62
C LEU A 5 -1.55 -6.15 -17.42
N LEU A 6 -1.40 -5.57 -16.24
CA LEU A 6 -2.07 -5.99 -15.01
C LEU A 6 -3.24 -5.04 -14.74
N ASN A 7 -4.42 -5.61 -14.52
CA ASN A 7 -5.60 -4.85 -14.11
C ASN A 7 -6.03 -5.33 -12.71
N PRO A 8 -6.54 -4.42 -11.85
CA PRO A 8 -7.08 -4.82 -10.55
C PRO A 8 -8.30 -5.73 -10.77
N THR A 9 -8.43 -6.74 -9.92
CA THR A 9 -9.68 -7.47 -9.80
C THR A 9 -10.76 -6.55 -9.22
N LYS A 10 -12.02 -6.97 -9.31
CA LYS A 10 -13.12 -6.17 -8.77
C LYS A 10 -12.93 -5.94 -7.27
N TRP A 11 -12.75 -4.68 -6.89
CA TRP A 11 -12.58 -4.27 -5.49
C TRP A 11 -13.87 -3.62 -4.96
N ASN A 12 -14.53 -4.26 -4.00
CA ASN A 12 -15.81 -3.78 -3.50
C ASN A 12 -15.67 -2.53 -2.62
N ASP A 13 -14.59 -2.39 -1.83
CA ASP A 13 -14.41 -1.28 -0.90
C ASP A 13 -13.70 -0.07 -1.51
N TYR A 14 -13.08 -0.21 -2.67
CA TYR A 14 -12.41 0.90 -3.35
C TYR A 14 -12.95 1.08 -4.77
N GLY A 15 -12.96 2.33 -5.24
CA GLY A 15 -13.26 2.64 -6.63
C GLY A 15 -13.02 4.11 -6.95
N LEU A 16 -12.52 4.35 -8.16
CA LEU A 16 -12.52 5.67 -8.76
C LEU A 16 -13.96 5.99 -9.19
N ILE A 17 -14.52 7.05 -8.63
CA ILE A 17 -15.91 7.47 -8.87
C ILE A 17 -15.96 8.49 -10.01
N ASP A 18 -15.04 9.47 -9.99
CA ASP A 18 -14.92 10.50 -11.02
C ASP A 18 -13.52 11.10 -11.00
N SER A 19 -13.13 11.77 -12.09
CA SER A 19 -11.92 12.57 -12.17
C SER A 19 -12.10 13.74 -13.10
N GLY A 20 -11.39 14.83 -12.86
CA GLY A 20 -11.41 16.02 -13.67
C GLY A 20 -11.07 17.28 -12.88
N ASP A 21 -10.79 18.36 -13.59
CA ASP A 21 -10.42 19.65 -13.03
C ASP A 21 -9.27 19.54 -12.00
N GLY A 22 -8.25 18.73 -12.35
CA GLY A 22 -7.06 18.48 -11.50
C GLY A 22 -7.30 17.66 -10.25
N LYS A 23 -8.41 16.91 -10.16
CA LYS A 23 -8.81 16.13 -9.00
C LYS A 23 -9.35 14.77 -9.37
N LYS A 24 -9.35 13.87 -8.39
CA LYS A 24 -10.06 12.59 -8.43
C LYS A 24 -10.94 12.43 -7.20
N LEU A 25 -12.12 11.84 -7.40
CA LEU A 25 -13.06 11.45 -6.37
C LEU A 25 -13.05 9.94 -6.27
N GLU A 26 -12.70 9.43 -5.11
CA GLU A 26 -12.52 8.00 -4.88
C GLU A 26 -13.35 7.55 -3.68
N ARG A 27 -13.84 6.30 -3.73
CA ARG A 27 -14.51 5.66 -2.62
C ARG A 27 -13.53 4.76 -1.86
N PHE A 28 -13.50 4.90 -0.54
CA PHE A 28 -12.72 4.10 0.40
C PHE A 28 -13.64 3.56 1.50
N GLY A 29 -14.14 2.36 1.31
CA GLY A 29 -15.19 1.80 2.16
C GLY A 29 -16.47 2.62 2.07
N PRO A 30 -17.00 3.13 3.19
CA PRO A 30 -18.23 3.94 3.22
C PRO A 30 -18.00 5.42 2.86
N TYR A 31 -16.75 5.86 2.70
CA TYR A 31 -16.40 7.27 2.58
C TYR A 31 -15.92 7.64 1.17
N LEU A 32 -16.22 8.88 0.76
CA LEU A 32 -15.71 9.50 -0.46
C LEU A 32 -14.61 10.50 -0.12
N PHE A 33 -13.51 10.46 -0.90
CA PHE A 33 -12.41 11.39 -0.75
C PHE A 33 -12.06 12.06 -2.06
N SER A 34 -11.87 13.39 -2.01
CA SER A 34 -11.34 14.17 -3.11
C SER A 34 -9.85 14.42 -2.90
N ARG A 35 -9.04 14.05 -3.89
CA ARG A 35 -7.59 14.23 -3.84
C ARG A 35 -7.08 14.89 -5.12
N PRO A 36 -5.95 15.62 -5.06
CA PRO A 36 -5.31 16.16 -6.25
C PRO A 36 -4.93 15.06 -7.25
N GLU A 37 -5.18 15.32 -8.52
CA GLU A 37 -4.74 14.53 -9.66
C GLU A 37 -4.42 15.48 -10.82
N PRO A 38 -3.21 16.07 -10.85
CA PRO A 38 -2.87 17.11 -11.82
C PRO A 38 -3.00 16.67 -13.28
N GLN A 39 -2.94 15.37 -13.54
CA GLN A 39 -3.07 14.84 -14.90
C GLN A 39 -4.53 14.78 -15.39
N ALA A 40 -5.51 14.97 -14.51
CA ALA A 40 -6.92 14.99 -14.87
C ALA A 40 -7.37 16.38 -15.35
N PHE A 41 -6.92 16.82 -16.53
CA PHE A 41 -7.23 18.15 -17.09
C PHE A 41 -8.54 18.23 -17.86
N TRP A 42 -9.29 17.16 -17.96
CA TRP A 42 -10.67 17.15 -18.44
C TRP A 42 -11.63 17.63 -17.36
N ARG A 43 -12.87 17.94 -17.75
CA ARG A 43 -13.90 18.36 -16.79
C ARG A 43 -14.46 17.19 -16.00
N GLN A 44 -14.84 17.46 -14.76
CA GLN A 44 -15.60 16.53 -13.94
C GLN A 44 -16.92 16.15 -14.64
N ARG A 45 -17.26 14.86 -14.60
CA ARG A 45 -18.53 14.34 -15.19
C ARG A 45 -19.70 14.42 -14.24
N LEU A 46 -19.43 14.23 -12.94
CA LEU A 46 -20.46 14.27 -11.90
C LEU A 46 -20.70 15.70 -11.43
N SER A 47 -21.92 15.94 -10.95
CA SER A 47 -22.32 17.25 -10.44
C SER A 47 -21.48 17.66 -9.21
N SER A 48 -21.31 18.97 -9.02
CA SER A 48 -20.64 19.55 -7.85
C SER A 48 -21.25 19.08 -6.53
N LYS A 49 -22.55 18.77 -6.50
CA LYS A 49 -23.22 18.22 -5.32
C LYS A 49 -22.60 16.90 -4.85
N ILE A 50 -22.21 16.02 -5.79
CA ILE A 50 -21.59 14.72 -5.46
C ILE A 50 -20.18 14.96 -4.93
N TRP A 51 -19.39 15.81 -5.58
CA TRP A 51 -18.05 16.17 -5.15
C TRP A 51 -18.04 16.85 -3.77
N ASN A 52 -18.99 17.75 -3.50
CA ASN A 52 -19.14 18.42 -2.20
C ASN A 52 -19.61 17.48 -1.07
N ASN A 53 -20.13 16.31 -1.44
CA ASN A 53 -20.46 15.26 -0.47
C ASN A 53 -19.25 14.44 -0.01
N ALA A 54 -18.05 14.66 -0.56
CA ALA A 54 -16.84 13.99 -0.09
C ALA A 54 -16.70 14.11 1.43
N SER A 55 -16.33 13.01 2.08
CA SER A 55 -16.08 12.92 3.52
C SER A 55 -14.79 13.62 3.92
N GLY A 56 -13.86 13.71 2.97
CA GLY A 56 -12.60 14.44 3.13
C GLY A 56 -12.07 14.93 1.79
N SER A 57 -11.34 16.05 1.84
CA SER A 57 -10.66 16.61 0.69
C SER A 57 -9.22 16.96 1.09
N PHE A 58 -8.26 16.55 0.27
CA PHE A 58 -6.87 16.95 0.47
C PHE A 58 -6.62 18.28 -0.23
N LEU A 59 -6.20 19.28 0.54
CA LEU A 59 -5.90 20.62 0.08
C LEU A 59 -4.37 20.75 -0.03
N SER A 60 -3.85 20.81 -1.26
CA SER A 60 -2.41 21.06 -1.50
C SER A 60 -2.03 22.47 -1.03
N ALA A 61 -0.82 22.63 -0.50
CA ALA A 61 -0.32 23.94 -0.04
C ALA A 61 -0.04 24.89 -1.20
N SER A 62 0.32 24.37 -2.37
CA SER A 62 0.40 25.13 -3.63
C SER A 62 -0.06 24.28 -4.80
N SER A 63 -0.61 24.93 -5.84
CA SER A 63 -1.01 24.27 -7.10
C SER A 63 0.19 23.88 -7.99
N LEU A 64 1.40 24.29 -7.62
CA LEU A 64 2.64 24.10 -8.37
C LEU A 64 3.62 23.11 -7.70
N ASP A 65 3.34 22.69 -6.48
CA ASP A 65 4.21 21.74 -5.79
C ASP A 65 3.82 20.30 -6.15
N ASP A 66 4.66 19.66 -6.94
CA ASP A 66 4.68 18.20 -7.11
C ASP A 66 5.02 17.43 -5.83
N ASN A 67 5.30 18.16 -4.74
CA ASN A 67 5.56 17.58 -3.42
C ASN A 67 4.26 17.04 -2.80
N GLU A 68 4.08 15.73 -2.90
CA GLU A 68 2.98 14.97 -2.29
C GLU A 68 2.81 15.19 -0.78
N SER A 69 3.80 15.83 -0.14
CA SER A 69 3.92 16.00 1.31
C SER A 69 3.39 17.32 1.84
N SER A 70 3.07 18.30 0.99
CA SER A 70 2.61 19.61 1.44
C SER A 70 1.10 19.79 1.25
N GLY A 71 0.34 19.63 2.34
CA GLY A 71 -1.11 19.83 2.29
C GLY A 71 -1.79 19.43 3.59
N LYS A 72 -3.10 19.60 3.62
CA LYS A 72 -3.94 19.27 4.78
C LYS A 72 -5.23 18.60 4.32
N TRP A 73 -5.72 17.66 5.12
CA TRP A 73 -7.06 17.13 4.99
C TRP A 73 -8.08 18.09 5.57
N ALA A 74 -9.06 18.46 4.78
CA ALA A 74 -10.32 19.01 5.24
C ALA A 74 -11.31 17.83 5.41
N LEU A 75 -11.51 17.39 6.65
CA LEU A 75 -12.33 16.23 6.99
C LEU A 75 -13.66 16.67 7.56
N LYS A 76 -14.75 15.95 7.26
CA LYS A 76 -16.04 16.13 7.92
C LYS A 76 -15.99 15.57 9.34
N SER A 77 -16.74 16.17 10.26
CA SER A 77 -16.73 15.85 11.69
C SER A 77 -17.21 14.43 12.04
N ASN A 78 -17.95 13.78 11.14
CA ASN A 78 -18.45 12.42 11.35
C ASN A 78 -17.55 11.32 10.76
N LEU A 79 -16.35 11.66 10.31
CA LEU A 79 -15.39 10.68 9.79
C LEU A 79 -14.70 9.98 10.96
N SER A 80 -14.64 8.65 10.91
CA SER A 80 -13.81 7.88 11.84
C SER A 80 -12.33 8.13 11.58
N ASP A 81 -11.51 8.15 12.64
CA ASP A 81 -10.06 8.30 12.52
C ASP A 81 -9.43 7.17 11.71
N ARG A 82 -10.02 5.98 11.79
CA ARG A 82 -9.70 4.82 10.95
C ARG A 82 -10.91 3.92 10.76
N TRP A 83 -10.98 3.21 9.64
CA TRP A 83 -12.05 2.26 9.33
C TRP A 83 -11.50 1.02 8.61
N GLU A 84 -12.23 -0.06 8.70
CA GLU A 84 -11.87 -1.32 8.05
C GLU A 84 -12.17 -1.25 6.56
N MET A 85 -11.27 -1.84 5.78
CA MET A 85 -11.41 -2.14 4.37
C MET A 85 -10.97 -3.57 4.10
N THR A 86 -11.44 -4.12 3.00
CA THR A 86 -11.13 -5.49 2.59
C THR A 86 -10.71 -5.51 1.13
N TYR A 87 -9.64 -6.25 0.84
CA TYR A 87 -9.30 -6.66 -0.50
C TYR A 87 -8.99 -8.16 -0.51
N GLU A 88 -9.73 -8.91 -1.35
CA GLU A 88 -9.74 -10.37 -1.32
C GLU A 88 -9.98 -10.90 0.13
N ASN A 89 -9.07 -11.67 0.66
CA ASN A 89 -9.13 -12.21 2.02
C ASN A 89 -8.37 -11.38 3.07
N ILE A 90 -7.85 -10.22 2.70
CA ILE A 90 -7.09 -9.35 3.60
C ILE A 90 -7.95 -8.18 4.07
N LYS A 91 -8.06 -8.04 5.39
CA LYS A 91 -8.65 -6.88 6.05
C LYS A 91 -7.56 -5.93 6.52
N PHE A 92 -7.80 -4.64 6.41
CA PHE A 92 -6.85 -3.62 6.81
C PHE A 92 -7.54 -2.32 7.17
N PHE A 93 -6.81 -1.45 7.85
CA PHE A 93 -7.30 -0.13 8.20
C PHE A 93 -6.93 0.91 7.14
N ALA A 94 -7.93 1.72 6.74
CA ALA A 94 -7.72 2.99 6.07
C ALA A 94 -7.74 4.12 7.12
N THR A 95 -6.87 5.11 6.96
CA THR A 95 -6.77 6.28 7.83
C THR A 95 -6.19 7.46 7.06
N PRO A 96 -6.72 8.68 7.21
CA PRO A 96 -6.08 9.88 6.69
C PRO A 96 -4.67 10.03 7.29
N THR A 97 -3.66 10.11 6.43
CA THR A 97 -2.28 10.35 6.87
C THR A 97 -1.94 11.83 6.72
N PRO A 98 -0.81 12.32 7.28
CA PRO A 98 -0.33 13.67 7.00
C PRO A 98 -0.07 13.94 5.52
N PHE A 99 -0.02 12.89 4.70
CA PHE A 99 0.13 12.93 3.26
C PHE A 99 -1.22 12.76 2.56
N ARG A 100 -1.24 12.84 1.22
CA ARG A 100 -2.48 12.70 0.42
C ARG A 100 -3.04 11.28 0.28
N HIS A 101 -2.43 10.25 0.93
CA HIS A 101 -2.92 8.87 0.90
C HIS A 101 -3.61 8.46 2.21
N LEU A 102 -4.37 7.39 2.15
CA LEU A 102 -5.17 6.88 3.27
C LEU A 102 -4.57 5.64 3.96
N GLY A 103 -3.22 5.59 4.06
CA GLY A 103 -2.51 4.50 4.73
C GLY A 103 -2.19 3.30 3.85
N PHE A 104 -2.59 3.32 2.59
CA PHE A 104 -2.28 2.29 1.60
C PHE A 104 -2.39 2.85 0.18
N PHE A 105 -1.97 2.06 -0.80
CA PHE A 105 -1.92 2.42 -2.21
C PHE A 105 -2.75 1.44 -3.04
N PRO A 106 -3.97 1.82 -3.48
CA PRO A 106 -4.87 0.94 -4.21
C PRO A 106 -4.33 0.44 -5.56
N ASP A 107 -3.50 1.23 -6.20
CA ASP A 107 -2.84 0.94 -7.47
C ASP A 107 -1.86 -0.24 -7.39
N GLN A 108 -1.44 -0.62 -6.17
CA GLN A 108 -0.60 -1.80 -5.94
C GLN A 108 -1.38 -3.13 -5.94
N SER A 109 -2.70 -3.11 -5.91
CA SER A 109 -3.51 -4.34 -5.83
C SER A 109 -3.25 -5.33 -6.97
N PRO A 110 -3.05 -4.93 -8.25
CA PRO A 110 -2.72 -5.87 -9.31
C PRO A 110 -1.38 -6.59 -9.08
N HIS A 111 -0.42 -5.92 -8.42
CA HIS A 111 0.86 -6.52 -8.05
C HIS A 111 0.70 -7.55 -6.93
N TRP A 112 -0.18 -7.29 -5.95
CA TRP A 112 -0.49 -8.28 -4.90
C TRP A 112 -1.12 -9.54 -5.49
N ASP A 113 -2.08 -9.38 -6.42
CA ASP A 113 -2.72 -10.49 -7.12
C ASP A 113 -1.72 -11.30 -7.94
N TRP A 114 -0.87 -10.62 -8.68
CA TRP A 114 0.15 -11.26 -9.50
C TRP A 114 1.15 -12.03 -8.63
N ALA A 115 1.65 -11.42 -7.54
CA ALA A 115 2.56 -12.07 -6.61
C ALA A 115 1.91 -13.29 -5.95
N SER A 116 0.65 -13.18 -5.50
CA SER A 116 -0.12 -14.27 -4.90
C SER A 116 -0.26 -15.47 -5.86
N LYS A 117 -0.58 -15.20 -7.14
CA LYS A 117 -0.65 -16.25 -8.18
C LYS A 117 0.71 -16.91 -8.40
N LYS A 118 1.81 -16.15 -8.40
CA LYS A 118 3.18 -16.68 -8.54
C LYS A 118 3.57 -17.56 -7.36
N ILE A 119 3.29 -17.11 -6.13
CA ILE A 119 3.54 -17.88 -4.90
C ILE A 119 2.77 -19.20 -4.92
N THR A 120 1.46 -19.16 -5.21
CA THR A 120 0.62 -20.36 -5.28
C THR A 120 1.11 -21.34 -6.36
N SER A 121 1.49 -20.82 -7.54
CA SER A 121 2.05 -21.62 -8.61
C SER A 121 3.38 -22.25 -8.22
N PHE A 122 4.25 -21.50 -7.56
CA PHE A 122 5.55 -22.01 -7.08
C PHE A 122 5.34 -23.17 -6.10
N ILE A 123 4.46 -23.02 -5.11
CA ILE A 123 4.16 -24.06 -4.12
C ILE A 123 3.62 -25.32 -4.79
N LYS A 124 2.70 -25.18 -5.77
CA LYS A 124 2.12 -26.33 -6.50
C LYS A 124 3.14 -27.11 -7.32
N ASN A 125 4.14 -26.43 -7.86
CA ASN A 125 5.11 -27.02 -8.78
C ASN A 125 6.45 -27.36 -8.13
N SER A 126 6.63 -26.97 -6.86
CA SER A 126 7.87 -27.24 -6.10
C SER A 126 7.76 -28.56 -5.38
N SER A 127 8.86 -29.35 -5.40
CA SER A 127 9.03 -30.52 -4.52
C SER A 127 9.52 -30.12 -3.12
N SER A 128 9.75 -28.83 -2.87
CA SER A 128 10.20 -28.32 -1.58
C SER A 128 9.11 -28.37 -0.53
N VAL A 129 9.42 -28.93 0.64
CA VAL A 129 8.55 -28.92 1.83
C VAL A 129 8.50 -27.53 2.47
N ASN A 130 9.51 -26.67 2.19
CA ASN A 130 9.59 -25.35 2.76
C ASN A 130 8.80 -24.31 1.95
N PRO A 131 8.12 -23.37 2.64
CA PRO A 131 7.43 -22.28 1.95
C PRO A 131 8.42 -21.37 1.22
N PRO A 132 8.02 -20.74 0.08
CA PRO A 132 8.86 -19.77 -0.58
C PRO A 132 9.16 -18.58 0.33
N LYS A 133 10.42 -18.15 0.34
CA LYS A 133 10.90 -17.00 1.12
C LYS A 133 10.71 -15.73 0.29
N VAL A 134 9.89 -14.81 0.80
CA VAL A 134 9.64 -13.51 0.17
C VAL A 134 10.24 -12.40 1.00
N LEU A 135 11.07 -11.55 0.39
CA LEU A 135 11.55 -10.31 0.98
C LEU A 135 10.69 -9.15 0.48
N ASN A 136 10.08 -8.40 1.41
CA ASN A 136 9.38 -7.17 1.09
C ASN A 136 10.12 -5.99 1.73
N LEU A 137 10.67 -5.10 0.89
CA LEU A 137 11.39 -3.88 1.27
C LEU A 137 10.50 -2.66 1.06
N PHE A 138 10.68 -1.62 1.89
CA PHE A 138 9.78 -0.46 1.95
C PHE A 138 8.33 -0.89 2.16
N ALA A 139 8.14 -1.87 3.03
CA ALA A 139 6.95 -2.70 3.08
C ALA A 139 5.72 -2.00 3.70
N TYR A 140 5.90 -0.81 4.27
CA TYR A 140 4.89 0.11 4.80
C TYR A 140 3.82 -0.56 5.67
N SER A 141 2.53 -0.38 5.36
CA SER A 141 1.39 -0.94 6.11
C SER A 141 1.17 -2.44 5.91
N GLY A 142 2.02 -3.10 5.13
CA GLY A 142 2.18 -4.55 5.08
C GLY A 142 1.24 -5.29 4.13
N LEU A 143 0.43 -4.64 3.31
CA LEU A 143 -0.58 -5.32 2.49
C LEU A 143 0.05 -6.34 1.54
N ALA A 144 1.13 -5.99 0.84
CA ALA A 144 1.85 -6.94 -0.01
C ALA A 144 2.39 -8.15 0.78
N SER A 145 2.89 -7.91 2.01
CA SER A 145 3.37 -8.98 2.91
C SER A 145 2.24 -9.89 3.36
N LEU A 146 1.06 -9.33 3.69
CA LEU A 146 -0.11 -10.09 4.13
C LEU A 146 -0.66 -10.95 2.99
N HIS A 147 -0.76 -10.38 1.77
CA HIS A 147 -1.15 -11.16 0.58
C HIS A 147 -0.18 -12.30 0.29
N ALA A 148 1.13 -12.05 0.34
CA ALA A 148 2.12 -13.10 0.14
C ALA A 148 2.01 -14.21 1.20
N ALA A 149 1.91 -13.84 2.47
CA ALA A 149 1.82 -14.79 3.59
C ALA A 149 0.50 -15.57 3.61
N SER A 150 -0.63 -14.95 3.27
CA SER A 150 -1.93 -15.64 3.16
C SER A 150 -1.96 -16.68 2.06
N ASN A 151 -1.07 -16.57 1.08
CA ASN A 151 -0.87 -17.54 0.00
C ASN A 151 0.27 -18.53 0.28
N GLY A 152 0.75 -18.60 1.52
CA GLY A 152 1.67 -19.63 2.01
C GLY A 152 3.16 -19.28 1.93
N ALA A 153 3.52 -18.03 1.68
CA ALA A 153 4.94 -17.61 1.73
C ALA A 153 5.41 -17.36 3.17
N SER A 154 6.72 -17.55 3.39
CA SER A 154 7.44 -17.04 4.56
C SER A 154 8.00 -15.67 4.22
N VAL A 155 7.52 -14.62 4.88
CA VAL A 155 7.80 -13.23 4.51
C VAL A 155 8.76 -12.57 5.48
N THR A 156 9.78 -11.89 4.96
CA THR A 156 10.58 -10.91 5.70
C THR A 156 10.10 -9.52 5.28
N HIS A 157 9.45 -8.82 6.20
CA HIS A 157 8.89 -7.48 6.04
C HIS A 157 9.84 -6.45 6.66
N VAL A 158 10.37 -5.55 5.84
CA VAL A 158 11.36 -4.54 6.25
C VAL A 158 10.83 -3.14 5.93
N ASP A 159 10.78 -2.30 6.93
CA ASP A 159 10.47 -0.87 6.78
C ASP A 159 11.28 -0.05 7.77
N ALA A 160 11.68 1.14 7.40
CA ALA A 160 12.44 2.06 8.26
C ALA A 160 11.58 2.71 9.35
N SER A 161 10.27 2.77 9.16
CA SER A 161 9.33 3.45 10.04
C SER A 161 8.72 2.50 11.06
N LYS A 162 8.99 2.73 12.35
CA LYS A 162 8.31 2.01 13.44
C LYS A 162 6.79 2.12 13.36
N LYS A 163 6.27 3.28 12.90
CA LYS A 163 4.84 3.51 12.72
C LYS A 163 4.26 2.63 11.60
N ALA A 164 4.99 2.48 10.49
CA ALA A 164 4.60 1.58 9.40
C ALA A 164 4.56 0.12 9.89
N ILE A 165 5.56 -0.33 10.63
CA ILE A 165 5.60 -1.66 11.24
C ILE A 165 4.39 -1.87 12.18
N SER A 166 4.05 -0.88 13.01
CA SER A 166 2.85 -0.96 13.87
C SER A 166 1.56 -1.12 13.05
N TYR A 167 1.41 -0.37 11.97
CA TYR A 167 0.27 -0.52 11.06
C TYR A 167 0.21 -1.91 10.43
N ALA A 168 1.34 -2.45 10.02
CA ALA A 168 1.41 -3.80 9.46
C ALA A 168 0.99 -4.87 10.49
N PHE A 169 1.34 -4.71 11.76
CA PHE A 169 0.87 -5.57 12.85
C PHE A 169 -0.65 -5.46 13.06
N ASP A 170 -1.20 -4.24 13.08
CA ASP A 170 -2.64 -4.02 13.22
C ASP A 170 -3.40 -4.72 12.08
N ASN A 171 -2.95 -4.54 10.84
CA ASN A 171 -3.54 -5.16 9.65
C ASN A 171 -3.44 -6.69 9.67
N ARG A 172 -2.30 -7.25 10.16
CA ARG A 172 -2.14 -8.68 10.33
C ARG A 172 -3.17 -9.24 11.32
N ASN A 173 -3.34 -8.56 12.45
CA ASN A 173 -4.29 -8.98 13.49
C ASN A 173 -5.72 -8.92 12.97
N LEU A 174 -6.09 -7.82 12.28
CA LEU A 174 -7.41 -7.64 11.67
C LEU A 174 -7.72 -8.72 10.62
N SER A 175 -6.69 -9.15 9.87
CA SER A 175 -6.81 -10.21 8.87
C SER A 175 -6.78 -11.63 9.46
N ASN A 176 -6.69 -11.80 10.80
CA ASN A 176 -6.55 -13.09 11.48
C ASN A 176 -5.32 -13.91 11.01
N LEU A 177 -4.26 -13.23 10.57
CA LEU A 177 -3.02 -13.84 10.09
C LEU A 177 -1.93 -13.95 11.18
N ASN A 178 -2.32 -14.06 12.46
CA ASN A 178 -1.39 -14.13 13.58
C ASN A 178 -0.43 -15.33 13.54
N LYS A 179 -0.86 -16.42 12.89
CA LYS A 179 -0.05 -17.63 12.69
C LYS A 179 0.76 -17.62 11.38
N ALA A 180 0.57 -16.63 10.53
CA ALA A 180 1.31 -16.53 9.27
C ALA A 180 2.80 -16.26 9.53
N SER A 181 3.66 -16.84 8.70
CA SER A 181 5.12 -16.70 8.80
C SER A 181 5.55 -15.33 8.28
N ILE A 182 5.45 -14.29 9.10
CA ILE A 182 5.91 -12.93 8.78
C ILE A 182 6.87 -12.44 9.84
N LYS A 183 8.12 -12.15 9.45
CA LYS A 183 9.13 -11.51 10.28
C LYS A 183 9.15 -10.03 10.00
N TYR A 184 8.81 -9.20 10.98
CA TYR A 184 8.82 -7.73 10.87
C TYR A 184 10.14 -7.16 11.39
N LEU A 185 10.73 -6.24 10.65
CA LEU A 185 12.00 -5.59 10.97
C LEU A 185 11.91 -4.10 10.71
N THR A 186 12.22 -3.31 11.74
CA THR A 186 12.45 -1.86 11.57
C THR A 186 13.91 -1.65 11.20
N ASP A 187 14.18 -1.36 9.93
CA ASP A 187 15.53 -1.27 9.39
C ASP A 187 15.59 -0.47 8.09
N ASP A 188 16.75 0.08 7.80
CA ASP A 188 17.05 0.64 6.49
C ASP A 188 17.20 -0.48 5.45
N ALA A 189 16.56 -0.32 4.29
CA ALA A 189 16.50 -1.35 3.26
C ALA A 189 17.89 -1.73 2.73
N LEU A 190 18.76 -0.76 2.43
CA LEU A 190 20.11 -1.02 1.91
C LEU A 190 21.00 -1.68 2.96
N LYS A 191 20.94 -1.21 4.20
CA LYS A 191 21.70 -1.81 5.31
C LYS A 191 21.24 -3.26 5.55
N PHE A 192 19.93 -3.50 5.49
CA PHE A 192 19.38 -4.84 5.60
C PHE A 192 19.89 -5.76 4.49
N VAL A 193 19.75 -5.35 3.22
CA VAL A 193 20.19 -6.15 2.06
C VAL A 193 21.69 -6.44 2.13
N ASN A 194 22.52 -5.46 2.45
CA ASN A 194 23.97 -5.66 2.60
C ASN A 194 24.32 -6.70 3.70
N ARG A 195 23.53 -6.76 4.78
CA ARG A 195 23.71 -7.81 5.81
C ARG A 195 23.29 -9.19 5.31
N GLU A 196 22.17 -9.27 4.58
CA GLU A 196 21.69 -10.53 4.01
C GLU A 196 22.66 -11.11 2.97
N ILE A 197 23.27 -10.26 2.14
CA ILE A 197 24.35 -10.66 1.21
C ILE A 197 25.53 -11.26 1.97
N ARG A 198 26.02 -10.58 3.03
CA ARG A 198 27.14 -11.09 3.84
C ARG A 198 26.83 -12.41 4.55
N ARG A 199 25.54 -12.64 4.91
CA ARG A 199 25.06 -13.88 5.52
C ARG A 199 24.75 -14.97 4.52
N ASN A 200 24.90 -14.69 3.23
CA ASN A 200 24.50 -15.56 2.12
C ASN A 200 23.04 -16.06 2.19
N ASN A 201 22.15 -15.24 2.78
CA ASN A 201 20.71 -15.53 2.79
C ASN A 201 20.13 -15.38 1.38
N LYS A 202 19.21 -16.28 1.04
CA LYS A 202 18.54 -16.30 -0.26
C LYS A 202 17.04 -16.17 -0.09
N TYR A 203 16.41 -15.51 -1.06
CA TYR A 203 14.96 -15.31 -1.16
C TYR A 203 14.50 -15.79 -2.54
N ASP A 204 13.31 -16.38 -2.58
CA ASP A 204 12.71 -16.88 -3.83
C ASP A 204 12.03 -15.73 -4.61
N ALA A 205 11.59 -14.68 -3.92
CA ALA A 205 11.02 -13.48 -4.52
C ALA A 205 11.34 -12.22 -3.68
N ILE A 206 11.39 -11.08 -4.35
CA ILE A 206 11.57 -9.77 -3.75
C ILE A 206 10.44 -8.86 -4.22
N ILE A 207 9.76 -8.21 -3.27
CA ILE A 207 8.80 -7.13 -3.51
C ILE A 207 9.52 -5.83 -3.12
N LEU A 208 9.54 -4.87 -4.05
CA LEU A 208 10.30 -3.64 -3.89
C LEU A 208 9.51 -2.47 -4.51
N ASP A 209 9.12 -1.52 -3.67
CA ASP A 209 8.44 -0.28 -4.08
C ASP A 209 9.03 0.91 -3.31
N PRO A 210 10.25 1.36 -3.71
CA PRO A 210 10.94 2.42 -2.99
C PRO A 210 10.26 3.77 -3.20
N PRO A 211 10.19 4.63 -2.16
CA PRO A 211 9.76 6.00 -2.33
C PRO A 211 10.80 6.78 -3.15
N LYS A 212 10.37 7.88 -3.79
CA LYS A 212 11.28 8.80 -4.49
C LYS A 212 12.38 9.32 -3.56
N TYR A 213 12.03 9.55 -2.29
CA TYR A 213 12.96 9.90 -1.22
C TYR A 213 12.38 9.47 0.14
N GLY A 214 13.26 9.23 1.11
CA GLY A 214 12.86 8.80 2.45
C GLY A 214 13.98 8.99 3.47
N ARG A 215 13.67 8.65 4.72
CA ARG A 215 14.66 8.63 5.79
C ARG A 215 14.66 7.26 6.46
N GLY A 216 15.86 6.73 6.66
CA GLY A 216 16.08 5.54 7.47
C GLY A 216 15.84 5.80 8.96
N PRO A 217 15.81 4.75 9.80
CA PRO A 217 15.49 4.84 11.22
C PRO A 217 16.50 5.67 12.03
N ASN A 218 17.70 5.88 11.53
CA ASN A 218 18.73 6.71 12.15
C ASN A 218 19.04 7.99 11.35
N GLY A 219 18.14 8.40 10.44
CA GLY A 219 18.26 9.60 9.63
C GLY A 219 19.00 9.41 8.30
N GLU A 220 19.29 8.17 7.91
CA GLU A 220 19.82 7.86 6.57
C GLU A 220 18.87 8.45 5.51
N LYS A 221 19.44 9.00 4.45
CA LYS A 221 18.66 9.50 3.31
C LYS A 221 18.60 8.41 2.23
N TRP A 222 17.39 8.22 1.69
CA TRP A 222 17.13 7.52 0.46
C TRP A 222 16.81 8.57 -0.61
N GLU A 223 17.59 8.60 -1.69
CA GLU A 223 17.46 9.51 -2.85
C GLU A 223 17.54 8.70 -4.13
#